data_b4410c5d4715e98f02a1f0b0f7e05b9b
#
_entry.id   b4410c5d4715e98f02a1f0b0f7e05b9b
#
_cell.length_a   1.000
_cell.length_b   1.000
_cell.length_c   1.000
_cell.angle_alpha   90.00
_cell.angle_beta   90.00
_cell.angle_gamma   90.00
#
_symmetry.space_group_name_H-M   'P 1'
#
loop_
_entity.id
_entity.type
_entity.pdbx_description
1 polymer ?
#
loop_
_entity_poly.entity_id
_entity_poly.type
_entity_poly.pdbx_seq_one_letter_code
_entity_poly.pdbx_strand_id
1 'polypeptide(L)'
;MTGKYERLKTIAATYGYDQVIEETEKKLIISNGYFHELRILHDDENRKFGMKIVNKVYDSTIFTVVAFHYGDFLFEFEKSLKIYINRVFKESMRMINLDV
;
A
#
# COMPACT_ATOMS: atom_id res chain seq x y z
N MET A 1 -18.10 -6.53 -8.27
CA MET A 1 -17.18 -6.28 -9.35
C MET A 1 -15.75 -6.30 -8.88
N THR A 2 -14.97 -7.18 -9.47
CA THR A 2 -13.65 -7.51 -8.93
C THR A 2 -12.49 -6.80 -9.62
N GLY A 3 -12.71 -6.27 -10.84
CA GLY A 3 -11.63 -5.80 -11.68
C GLY A 3 -10.88 -4.58 -11.22
N LYS A 4 -11.51 -3.75 -10.41
CA LYS A 4 -10.96 -2.47 -10.00
C LYS A 4 -9.63 -2.58 -9.27
N TYR A 5 -9.51 -3.54 -8.36
CA TYR A 5 -8.33 -3.70 -7.54
C TYR A 5 -7.46 -4.89 -7.94
N GLU A 6 -7.85 -5.66 -8.95
CA GLU A 6 -7.13 -6.90 -9.28
C GLU A 6 -5.65 -6.66 -9.61
N ARG A 7 -5.36 -5.67 -10.44
CA ARG A 7 -3.98 -5.38 -10.80
C ARG A 7 -3.21 -4.83 -9.60
N LEU A 8 -3.85 -4.00 -8.79
CA LEU A 8 -3.23 -3.46 -7.59
C LEU A 8 -2.88 -4.58 -6.61
N LYS A 9 -3.79 -5.53 -6.41
CA LYS A 9 -3.54 -6.66 -5.53
C LYS A 9 -2.40 -7.54 -6.05
N THR A 10 -2.34 -7.77 -7.36
CA THR A 10 -1.29 -8.56 -7.97
C THR A 10 0.08 -7.89 -7.79
N ILE A 11 0.16 -6.61 -8.06
CA ILE A 11 1.39 -5.84 -7.89
C ILE A 11 1.81 -5.83 -6.42
N ALA A 12 0.87 -5.56 -5.51
CA ALA A 12 1.14 -5.50 -4.09
C ALA A 12 1.69 -6.85 -3.57
N ALA A 13 1.10 -7.96 -4.00
CA ALA A 13 1.56 -9.29 -3.59
C ALA A 13 3.00 -9.56 -4.04
N THR A 14 3.38 -9.05 -5.20
CA THR A 14 4.75 -9.17 -5.71
C THR A 14 5.76 -8.54 -4.76
N TYR A 15 5.35 -7.51 -4.04
CA TYR A 15 6.23 -6.78 -3.10
C TYR A 15 5.95 -7.12 -1.64
N GLY A 16 5.24 -8.22 -1.37
CA GLY A 16 5.06 -8.71 -0.02
C GLY A 16 3.76 -8.30 0.68
N TYR A 17 2.89 -7.55 0.01
CA TYR A 17 1.60 -7.15 0.56
C TYR A 17 0.53 -8.07 -0.02
N ASP A 18 0.28 -9.18 0.66
CA ASP A 18 -0.60 -10.23 0.14
C ASP A 18 -1.78 -10.58 1.05
N GLN A 19 -1.94 -9.89 2.18
CA GLN A 19 -3.03 -10.15 3.12
C GLN A 19 -4.07 -9.05 3.04
N VAL A 20 -5.16 -9.28 2.32
CA VAL A 20 -6.24 -8.31 2.18
C VAL A 20 -7.01 -8.23 3.51
N ILE A 21 -6.98 -7.05 4.13
CA ILE A 21 -7.66 -6.79 5.39
C ILE A 21 -9.05 -6.24 5.14
N GLU A 22 -9.19 -5.36 4.16
CA GLU A 22 -10.46 -4.74 3.84
C GLU A 22 -10.50 -4.38 2.36
N GLU A 23 -11.64 -4.64 1.72
CA GLU A 23 -11.85 -4.29 0.32
C GLU A 23 -13.27 -3.78 0.14
N THR A 24 -13.40 -2.51 -0.24
CA THR A 24 -14.68 -1.88 -0.55
C THR A 24 -14.53 -1.12 -1.87
N GLU A 25 -15.60 -0.51 -2.35
CA GLU A 25 -15.53 0.31 -3.54
C GLU A 25 -14.62 1.52 -3.38
N LYS A 26 -14.43 1.97 -2.14
CA LYS A 26 -13.68 3.20 -1.86
C LYS A 26 -12.30 2.97 -1.28
N LYS A 27 -12.02 1.76 -0.79
CA LYS A 27 -10.69 1.50 -0.22
C LYS A 27 -10.32 0.03 -0.27
N LEU A 28 -9.01 -0.18 -0.32
CA LEU A 28 -8.39 -1.49 -0.23
C LEU A 28 -7.25 -1.39 0.77
N ILE A 29 -7.24 -2.28 1.76
CA ILE A 29 -6.19 -2.32 2.77
C ILE A 29 -5.54 -3.69 2.71
N ILE A 30 -4.22 -3.71 2.47
CA ILE A 30 -3.45 -4.96 2.34
C ILE A 30 -2.28 -4.92 3.31
N SER A 31 -2.15 -5.96 4.12
CA SER A 31 -1.06 -6.10 5.08
C SER A 31 0.11 -6.86 4.46
N ASN A 32 1.33 -6.56 4.90
CA ASN A 32 2.50 -7.36 4.57
C ASN A 32 2.70 -8.52 5.55
N GLY A 33 1.76 -8.72 6.47
CA GLY A 33 1.87 -9.76 7.49
C GLY A 33 2.74 -9.40 8.68
N TYR A 34 3.29 -8.20 8.70
CA TYR A 34 4.16 -7.71 9.78
C TYR A 34 3.64 -6.39 10.33
N PHE A 35 4.42 -5.33 10.20
CA PHE A 35 4.11 -4.06 10.85
C PHE A 35 3.48 -3.04 9.92
N HIS A 36 3.34 -3.34 8.64
CA HIS A 36 2.93 -2.35 7.66
C HIS A 36 1.65 -2.72 6.94
N GLU A 37 0.90 -1.69 6.58
CA GLU A 37 -0.30 -1.80 5.75
C GLU A 37 -0.18 -0.86 4.57
N LEU A 38 -0.59 -1.36 3.41
CA LEU A 38 -0.76 -0.60 2.20
C LEU A 38 -2.23 -0.22 2.13
N ARG A 39 -2.54 1.07 2.16
CA ARG A 39 -3.91 1.58 2.11
C ARG A 39 -4.12 2.32 0.82
N ILE A 40 -5.08 1.86 0.03
CA ILE A 40 -5.43 2.45 -1.25
C ILE A 40 -6.82 3.03 -1.12
N LEU A 41 -6.97 4.31 -1.50
CA LEU A 41 -8.24 5.02 -1.45
C LEU A 41 -8.67 5.41 -2.85
N HIS A 42 -9.95 5.26 -3.14
CA HIS A 42 -10.53 5.64 -4.41
C HIS A 42 -11.63 6.67 -4.18
N ASP A 43 -11.45 7.84 -4.74
CA ASP A 43 -12.42 8.93 -4.69
C ASP A 43 -13.03 9.06 -6.09
N ASP A 44 -14.24 8.51 -6.25
CA ASP A 44 -14.95 8.52 -7.53
C ASP A 44 -15.32 9.93 -7.99
N GLU A 45 -15.69 10.79 -7.05
CA GLU A 45 -16.14 12.15 -7.38
C GLU A 45 -15.02 12.96 -8.00
N ASN A 46 -13.83 12.84 -7.45
CA ASN A 46 -12.66 13.59 -7.92
C ASN A 46 -11.78 12.78 -8.85
N ARG A 47 -12.17 11.54 -9.16
CA ARG A 47 -11.43 10.61 -10.02
C ARG A 47 -9.99 10.44 -9.57
N LYS A 48 -9.80 10.36 -8.25
CA LYS A 48 -8.48 10.22 -7.64
C LYS A 48 -8.29 8.83 -7.05
N PHE A 49 -7.12 8.29 -7.24
CA PHE A 49 -6.63 7.17 -6.46
C PHE A 49 -5.48 7.68 -5.60
N GLY A 50 -5.43 7.20 -4.39
CA GLY A 50 -4.34 7.53 -3.49
C GLY A 50 -3.85 6.28 -2.81
N MET A 51 -2.61 6.30 -2.35
CA MET A 51 -2.01 5.18 -1.62
C MET A 51 -1.14 5.72 -0.51
N LYS A 52 -1.14 5.03 0.64
CA LYS A 52 -0.14 5.28 1.66
C LYS A 52 0.29 3.97 2.29
N ILE A 53 1.52 3.93 2.75
CA ILE A 53 2.06 2.82 3.53
C ILE A 53 2.16 3.31 4.97
N VAL A 54 1.55 2.56 5.88
CA VAL A 54 1.42 2.95 7.28
C VAL A 54 2.07 1.90 8.16
N ASN A 55 2.81 2.36 9.16
CA ASN A 55 3.29 1.50 10.24
C ASN A 55 2.15 1.36 11.25
N LYS A 56 1.64 0.15 11.43
CA LYS A 56 0.47 -0.11 12.27
C LYS A 56 0.75 0.08 13.76
N VAL A 57 1.99 -0.16 14.16
CA VAL A 57 2.36 -0.10 15.58
C VAL A 57 2.42 1.36 16.06
N TYR A 58 3.02 2.23 15.26
CA TYR A 58 3.17 3.63 15.62
C TYR A 58 2.12 4.53 14.97
N ASP A 59 1.24 3.96 14.15
CA ASP A 59 0.21 4.70 13.41
C ASP A 59 0.82 5.87 12.64
N SER A 60 1.96 5.63 12.01
CA SER A 60 2.68 6.65 11.25
C SER A 60 2.67 6.32 9.77
N THR A 61 2.52 7.37 8.95
CA THR A 61 2.58 7.22 7.50
C THR A 61 4.03 7.27 7.05
N ILE A 62 4.46 6.22 6.35
CA ILE A 62 5.82 6.15 5.81
C ILE A 62 5.88 6.85 4.46
N PHE A 63 4.83 6.69 3.65
CA PHE A 63 4.88 7.12 2.27
C PHE A 63 3.46 7.33 1.73
N THR A 64 3.29 8.34 0.86
CA THR A 64 1.99 8.67 0.26
C THR A 64 2.15 8.97 -1.22
N VAL A 65 1.24 8.45 -2.03
CA VAL A 65 1.14 8.75 -3.47
C VAL A 65 -0.29 9.16 -3.77
N VAL A 66 -0.45 10.20 -4.59
CA VAL A 66 -1.76 10.60 -5.11
C VAL A 66 -1.64 10.78 -6.63
N ALA A 67 -2.59 10.21 -7.37
CA ALA A 67 -2.67 10.38 -8.81
C ALA A 67 -4.14 10.56 -9.20
N PHE A 68 -4.39 11.22 -10.35
CA PHE A 68 -5.77 11.49 -10.77
C PHE A 68 -6.39 10.36 -11.57
N HIS A 69 -5.62 9.67 -12.39
CA HIS A 69 -6.13 8.62 -13.28
C HIS A 69 -5.61 7.26 -12.89
N TYR A 70 -6.42 6.24 -13.12
CA TYR A 70 -6.07 4.88 -12.74
C TYR A 70 -4.77 4.39 -13.39
N GLY A 71 -4.59 4.67 -14.69
CA GLY A 71 -3.35 4.26 -15.38
C GLY A 71 -2.11 4.92 -14.79
N ASP A 72 -2.19 6.21 -14.52
CA ASP A 72 -1.09 6.95 -13.88
C ASP A 72 -0.84 6.42 -12.47
N PHE A 73 -1.92 6.10 -11.76
CA PHE A 73 -1.81 5.56 -10.41
C PHE A 73 -1.11 4.20 -10.40
N LEU A 74 -1.44 3.32 -11.34
CA LEU A 74 -0.78 2.01 -11.43
C LEU A 74 0.74 2.15 -11.63
N PHE A 75 1.12 3.06 -12.52
CA PHE A 75 2.53 3.33 -12.77
C PHE A 75 3.24 3.83 -11.52
N GLU A 76 2.66 4.84 -10.87
CA GLU A 76 3.23 5.42 -9.66
C GLU A 76 3.23 4.43 -8.50
N PHE A 77 2.20 3.60 -8.42
CA PHE A 77 2.07 2.57 -7.39
C PHE A 77 3.23 1.57 -7.46
N GLU A 78 3.45 0.99 -8.63
CA GLU A 78 4.53 0.02 -8.80
C GLU A 78 5.90 0.65 -8.62
N LYS A 79 6.11 1.82 -9.21
CA LYS A 79 7.35 2.57 -9.06
C LYS A 79 7.66 2.87 -7.60
N SER A 80 6.65 3.29 -6.87
CA SER A 80 6.79 3.64 -5.46
C SER A 80 7.13 2.41 -4.62
N LEU A 81 6.46 1.29 -4.86
CA LEU A 81 6.76 0.06 -4.15
C LEU A 81 8.20 -0.38 -4.39
N LYS A 82 8.69 -0.29 -5.63
CA LYS A 82 10.07 -0.62 -5.94
C LYS A 82 11.06 0.25 -5.17
N ILE A 83 10.79 1.55 -5.10
CA ILE A 83 11.68 2.50 -4.46
C ILE A 83 11.68 2.34 -2.94
N TYR A 84 10.48 2.13 -2.36
CA TYR A 84 10.32 2.17 -0.92
C TYR A 84 10.29 0.81 -0.23
N ILE A 85 10.41 -0.28 -0.99
CA ILE A 85 10.42 -1.62 -0.41
C ILE A 85 11.56 -1.78 0.60
N ASN A 86 12.74 -1.26 0.27
CA ASN A 86 13.90 -1.33 1.14
C ASN A 86 13.70 -0.52 2.42
N ARG A 87 13.00 0.59 2.32
CA ARG A 87 12.70 1.44 3.48
C ARG A 87 11.79 0.69 4.46
N VAL A 88 10.75 0.07 3.94
CA VAL A 88 9.83 -0.73 4.74
C VAL A 88 10.58 -1.89 5.40
N PHE A 89 11.43 -2.56 4.64
CA PHE A 89 12.22 -3.67 5.15
C PHE A 89 13.14 -3.22 6.29
N LYS A 90 13.86 -2.13 6.10
CA LYS A 90 14.77 -1.59 7.12
C LYS A 90 14.03 -1.22 8.40
N GLU A 91 12.86 -0.61 8.27
CA GLU A 91 12.05 -0.25 9.42
C GLU A 91 11.57 -1.49 10.17
N SER A 92 11.12 -2.51 9.46
CA SER A 92 10.70 -3.77 10.06
C SER A 92 11.84 -4.43 10.83
N MET A 93 13.03 -4.44 10.25
CA MET A 93 14.21 -5.02 10.91
C MET A 93 14.57 -4.25 12.17
N ARG A 94 14.49 -2.94 12.12
CA ARG A 94 14.75 -2.10 13.29
C ARG A 94 13.77 -2.41 14.40
N MET A 95 12.48 -2.58 14.08
CA MET A 95 11.46 -2.89 15.06
C MET A 95 11.69 -4.26 15.71
N ILE A 96 12.08 -5.25 14.91
CA ILE A 96 12.39 -6.57 15.43
C ILE A 96 13.57 -6.50 16.38
N ASN A 97 14.60 -5.74 16.05
CA ASN A 97 15.79 -5.60 16.87
C ASN A 97 15.54 -4.88 18.18
N LEU A 98 14.54 -3.99 18.20
CA LEU A 98 14.18 -3.26 19.42
C LEU A 98 13.55 -4.17 20.48
N ASP A 99 13.01 -5.30 20.07
CA ASP A 99 12.40 -6.26 20.97
C ASP A 99 13.41 -7.21 21.62
N VAL A 100 14.66 -7.11 21.24
CA VAL A 100 15.73 -7.96 21.78
C VAL A 100 16.51 -7.28 22.97
#